data_5c9e1d19e068f348b1300b442b829a91
#
_entry.id   5c9e1d19e068f348b1300b442b829a91
#
_cell.length_a   1.000
_cell.length_b   1.000
_cell.length_c   1.000
_cell.angle_alpha   90.00
_cell.angle_beta   90.00
_cell.angle_gamma   90.00
#
_symmetry.space_group_name_H-M   'P 1'
#
loop_
_entity.id
_entity.type
_entity.pdbx_description
1 polymer ?
#
loop_
_entity_poly.entity_id
_entity_poly.type
_entity_poly.pdbx_seq_one_letter_code
_entity_poly.pdbx_strand_id
1 'polypeptide(L)'
;MTAGMGHSFRRNMKWALGPLPSARYWLGVEAPAWAQVVAGSEEIVGGLLGEEGGAAGAIVFTTKGVVALGPEGEVSTQFSYRDMGRMGTLSKDSGAPCEVPVTLSDGRLVVLRVGPPIGVRFAVATYLLLAWDVWRGRS
;
A
#
# COMPACT_ATOMS: atom_id res chain seq x y z
N MET A 1 18.04 9.10 -7.08
CA MET A 1 17.21 10.12 -7.73
C MET A 1 15.75 9.88 -7.44
N THR A 2 15.18 10.81 -6.70
CA THR A 2 13.79 10.66 -6.27
C THR A 2 12.79 10.73 -7.41
N ALA A 3 13.08 11.52 -8.46
CA ALA A 3 12.16 11.63 -9.60
C ALA A 3 11.99 10.31 -10.35
N GLY A 4 13.09 9.60 -10.61
CA GLY A 4 13.03 8.30 -11.28
C GLY A 4 12.37 7.25 -10.40
N MET A 5 12.63 7.31 -9.10
CA MET A 5 12.02 6.40 -8.12
C MET A 5 10.52 6.62 -8.05
N GLY A 6 10.07 7.89 -8.00
CA GLY A 6 8.65 8.20 -7.98
C GLY A 6 7.92 7.68 -9.21
N HIS A 7 8.55 7.81 -10.39
CA HIS A 7 7.96 7.29 -11.62
C HIS A 7 7.80 5.76 -11.56
N SER A 8 8.80 5.06 -11.05
CA SER A 8 8.74 3.61 -10.91
C SER A 8 7.64 3.18 -9.94
N PHE A 9 7.48 3.88 -8.83
CA PHE A 9 6.41 3.59 -7.88
C PHE A 9 5.04 3.77 -8.54
N ARG A 10 4.83 4.87 -9.26
CA ARG A 10 3.55 5.15 -9.92
C ARG A 10 3.22 4.10 -10.98
N ARG A 11 4.20 3.72 -11.78
CA ARG A 11 4.03 2.69 -12.80
C ARG A 11 3.66 1.35 -12.17
N ASN A 12 4.36 0.96 -11.12
CA ASN A 12 4.10 -0.30 -10.44
C ASN A 12 2.74 -0.31 -9.74
N MET A 13 2.34 0.83 -9.18
CA MET A 13 1.02 0.97 -8.55
C MET A 13 -0.08 0.77 -9.59
N LYS A 14 0.03 1.44 -10.72
CA LYS A 14 -0.95 1.31 -11.80
C LYS A 14 -1.04 -0.13 -12.29
N TRP A 15 0.10 -0.78 -12.44
CA TRP A 15 0.15 -2.16 -12.89
C TRP A 15 -0.47 -3.11 -11.86
N ALA A 16 -0.14 -2.94 -10.59
CA ALA A 16 -0.60 -3.84 -9.54
C ALA A 16 -2.10 -3.65 -9.22
N LEU A 17 -2.56 -2.41 -9.11
CA LEU A 17 -3.93 -2.12 -8.70
C LEU A 17 -4.90 -2.01 -9.88
N GLY A 18 -4.39 -1.80 -11.09
CA GLY A 18 -5.24 -1.58 -12.25
C GLY A 18 -6.32 -2.63 -12.50
N PRO A 19 -6.06 -3.93 -12.26
CA PRO A 19 -7.09 -4.95 -12.42
C PRO A 19 -8.22 -4.92 -11.39
N LEU A 20 -8.06 -4.16 -10.30
CA LEU A 20 -9.07 -4.11 -9.24
C LEU A 20 -10.28 -3.27 -9.64
N PRO A 21 -11.44 -3.49 -8.98
CA PRO A 21 -12.60 -2.62 -9.20
C PRO A 21 -12.24 -1.16 -8.90
N SER A 22 -12.62 -0.25 -9.78
CA SER A 22 -12.27 1.17 -9.67
C SER A 22 -12.83 1.82 -8.39
N ALA A 23 -13.85 1.25 -7.80
CA ALA A 23 -14.41 1.76 -6.55
C ALA A 23 -13.54 1.46 -5.33
N ARG A 24 -12.50 0.64 -5.50
CA ARG A 24 -11.66 0.20 -4.39
C ARG A 24 -10.32 0.92 -4.30
N TYR A 25 -9.90 1.62 -5.34
CA TYR A 25 -8.58 2.23 -5.34
C TYR A 25 -8.57 3.56 -6.09
N TRP A 26 -7.48 4.30 -5.93
CA TRP A 26 -7.23 5.53 -6.68
C TRP A 26 -5.73 5.63 -6.95
N LEU A 27 -5.39 6.32 -8.03
CA LEU A 27 -3.99 6.61 -8.37
C LEU A 27 -3.65 8.02 -7.91
N GLY A 28 -2.36 8.31 -7.81
CA GLY A 28 -1.86 9.51 -7.16
C GLY A 28 -2.52 10.82 -7.57
N VAL A 29 -2.80 10.99 -8.87
CA VAL A 29 -3.41 12.22 -9.39
C VAL A 29 -4.86 12.39 -8.94
N GLU A 30 -5.49 11.32 -8.48
CA GLU A 30 -6.89 11.32 -8.05
C GLU A 30 -7.01 11.24 -6.53
N ALA A 31 -5.94 11.55 -5.81
CA ALA A 31 -5.92 11.41 -4.37
C ALA A 31 -6.99 12.26 -3.70
N PRO A 32 -7.82 11.67 -2.82
CA PRO A 32 -8.79 12.45 -2.07
C PRO A 32 -8.09 13.41 -1.09
N ALA A 33 -8.81 14.46 -0.69
CA ALA A 33 -8.24 15.49 0.18
C ALA A 33 -7.71 14.91 1.50
N TRP A 34 -8.43 13.97 2.09
CA TRP A 34 -7.98 13.37 3.36
C TRP A 34 -6.67 12.61 3.19
N ALA A 35 -6.44 12.02 2.02
CA ALA A 35 -5.18 11.31 1.75
C ALA A 35 -4.01 12.26 1.69
N GLN A 36 -4.21 13.46 1.16
CA GLN A 36 -3.17 14.49 1.12
C GLN A 36 -2.79 14.93 2.52
N VAL A 37 -3.75 15.04 3.43
CA VAL A 37 -3.48 15.37 4.83
C VAL A 37 -2.66 14.27 5.48
N VAL A 38 -3.04 13.01 5.26
CA VAL A 38 -2.35 11.85 5.81
C VAL A 38 -0.91 11.76 5.32
N ALA A 39 -0.68 12.00 4.03
CA ALA A 39 0.64 11.91 3.43
C ALA A 39 1.56 13.04 3.87
N GLY A 40 1.01 14.19 4.26
CA GLY A 40 1.81 15.36 4.63
C GLY A 40 2.62 15.85 3.46
N SER A 41 3.96 15.87 3.62
CA SER A 41 4.87 16.35 2.58
C SER A 41 5.27 15.25 1.59
N GLU A 42 4.87 13.99 1.84
CA GLU A 42 5.26 12.90 0.97
C GLU A 42 4.40 12.85 -0.30
N GLU A 43 5.03 12.50 -1.41
CA GLU A 43 4.31 12.36 -2.67
C GLU A 43 3.43 11.12 -2.65
N ILE A 44 2.16 11.25 -2.99
CA ILE A 44 1.21 10.15 -3.02
C ILE A 44 1.34 9.39 -4.33
N VAL A 45 1.45 8.06 -4.22
CA VAL A 45 1.51 7.16 -5.38
C VAL A 45 0.12 6.64 -5.72
N GLY A 46 -0.67 6.33 -4.72
CA GLY A 46 -2.01 5.81 -4.87
C GLY A 46 -2.56 5.34 -3.55
N GLY A 47 -3.65 4.63 -3.57
CA GLY A 47 -4.21 4.08 -2.34
C GLY A 47 -5.41 3.18 -2.54
N LEU A 48 -5.82 2.57 -1.44
CA LEU A 48 -7.05 1.78 -1.36
C LEU A 48 -8.06 2.54 -0.52
N LEU A 49 -9.29 2.60 -1.02
CA LEU A 49 -10.40 3.13 -0.23
C LEU A 49 -10.83 2.07 0.80
N GLY A 50 -11.37 2.54 1.91
CA GLY A 50 -12.01 1.63 2.86
C GLY A 50 -13.23 0.96 2.22
N GLU A 51 -13.75 -0.04 2.89
CA GLU A 51 -14.89 -0.80 2.35
C GLU A 51 -16.10 0.08 2.04
N GLU A 52 -16.27 1.16 2.78
CA GLU A 52 -17.37 2.10 2.57
C GLU A 52 -17.01 3.24 1.62
N GLY A 53 -15.85 3.16 1.00
CA GLY A 53 -15.44 4.14 -0.01
C GLY A 53 -14.80 5.40 0.54
N GLY A 54 -14.41 5.40 1.82
CA GLY A 54 -13.83 6.59 2.45
C GLY A 54 -12.51 6.32 3.16
N ALA A 55 -12.16 7.23 4.07
CA ALA A 55 -10.89 7.17 4.80
C ALA A 55 -10.84 6.02 5.81
N ALA A 56 -11.97 5.65 6.39
CA ALA A 56 -12.00 4.58 7.39
C ALA A 56 -11.52 3.27 6.77
N GLY A 57 -10.45 2.70 7.31
CA GLY A 57 -9.87 1.46 6.81
C GLY A 57 -9.08 1.60 5.51
N ALA A 58 -8.82 2.82 5.05
CA ALA A 58 -8.08 3.07 3.81
C ALA A 58 -6.58 2.87 4.01
N ILE A 59 -5.86 2.73 2.89
CA ILE A 59 -4.39 2.65 2.90
C ILE A 59 -3.87 3.65 1.89
N VAL A 60 -2.90 4.47 2.31
CA VAL A 60 -2.25 5.47 1.45
C VAL A 60 -0.83 5.00 1.16
N PHE A 61 -0.48 4.94 -0.12
CA PHE A 61 0.88 4.59 -0.56
C PHE A 61 1.57 5.86 -1.04
N THR A 62 2.73 6.14 -0.46
CA THR A 62 3.56 7.29 -0.87
C THR A 62 4.86 6.77 -1.48
N THR A 63 5.70 7.69 -1.95
CA THR A 63 7.03 7.32 -2.44
C THR A 63 7.96 6.86 -1.32
N LYS A 64 7.59 7.11 -0.07
CA LYS A 64 8.37 6.71 1.09
C LYS A 64 7.89 5.41 1.72
N GLY A 65 6.59 5.19 1.78
CA GLY A 65 6.07 4.03 2.46
C GLY A 65 4.56 3.95 2.45
N VAL A 66 4.03 3.34 3.48
CA VAL A 66 2.61 2.98 3.59
C VAL A 66 2.04 3.56 4.87
N VAL A 67 0.84 4.14 4.77
CA VAL A 67 0.07 4.59 5.94
C VAL A 67 -1.29 3.91 5.88
N ALA A 68 -1.59 3.08 6.90
CA ALA A 68 -2.87 2.40 7.00
C ALA A 68 -3.74 3.11 8.03
N LEU A 69 -5.00 3.34 7.67
CA LEU A 69 -5.94 4.03 8.54
C LEU A 69 -6.86 3.03 9.24
N GLY A 70 -7.21 3.36 10.47
CA GLY A 70 -8.10 2.55 11.28
C GLY A 70 -9.57 2.84 10.98
N PRO A 71 -10.48 2.22 11.75
CA PRO A 71 -11.92 2.29 11.48
C PRO A 71 -12.53 3.69 11.64
N GLU A 72 -11.81 4.63 12.27
CA GLU A 72 -12.27 6.01 12.42
C GLU A 72 -11.48 6.97 11.54
N GLY A 73 -10.65 6.44 10.62
CA GLY A 73 -9.82 7.27 9.75
C GLY A 73 -8.53 7.74 10.39
N GLU A 74 -8.24 7.30 11.60
CA GLU A 74 -6.97 7.63 12.28
C GLU A 74 -5.83 6.78 11.73
N VAL A 75 -4.60 7.26 11.87
CA VAL A 75 -3.41 6.47 11.48
C VAL A 75 -3.27 5.29 12.42
N SER A 76 -3.43 4.10 11.90
CA SER A 76 -3.32 2.85 12.66
C SER A 76 -1.91 2.28 12.59
N THR A 77 -1.30 2.32 11.41
CA THR A 77 0.01 1.73 11.16
C THR A 77 0.68 2.50 10.05
N GLN A 78 1.99 2.70 10.18
CA GLN A 78 2.78 3.25 9.08
C GLN A 78 4.19 2.68 9.11
N PHE A 79 4.76 2.51 7.92
CA PHE A 79 6.14 2.07 7.78
C PHE A 79 6.69 2.54 6.44
N SER A 80 8.02 2.64 6.35
CA SER A 80 8.64 2.98 5.07
C SER A 80 9.07 1.71 4.34
N TYR A 81 9.23 1.81 3.02
CA TYR A 81 9.74 0.67 2.24
C TYR A 81 11.14 0.28 2.71
N ARG A 82 11.90 1.26 3.17
CA ARG A 82 13.21 1.04 3.74
C ARG A 82 13.18 0.10 4.94
N ASP A 83 12.12 0.16 5.73
CA ASP A 83 11.98 -0.66 6.93
C ASP A 83 11.37 -2.03 6.67
N MET A 84 10.95 -2.29 5.44
CA MET A 84 10.44 -3.61 5.09
C MET A 84 11.56 -4.63 5.12
N GLY A 85 11.30 -5.73 5.76
CA GLY A 85 12.17 -6.87 5.71
C GLY A 85 11.68 -7.84 4.65
N ARG A 86 11.68 -9.11 4.99
CA ARG A 86 11.26 -10.15 4.08
C ARG A 86 9.74 -10.28 4.06
N MET A 87 9.15 -10.25 2.87
CA MET A 87 7.75 -10.63 2.70
C MET A 87 7.68 -12.10 2.39
N GLY A 88 6.84 -12.80 3.13
CA GLY A 88 6.56 -14.20 2.84
C GLY A 88 5.71 -14.33 1.58
N THR A 89 5.74 -15.51 0.99
CA THR A 89 4.89 -15.82 -0.15
C THR A 89 3.43 -15.90 0.33
N LEU A 90 2.55 -15.15 -0.31
CA LEU A 90 1.12 -15.25 -0.03
C LEU A 90 0.57 -16.46 -0.76
N SER A 91 -0.16 -17.30 -0.03
CA SER A 91 -0.88 -18.42 -0.62
C SER A 91 -2.34 -18.30 -0.20
N LYS A 92 -3.21 -19.09 -0.83
CA LYS A 92 -4.63 -19.13 -0.49
C LYS A 92 -4.85 -19.49 0.98
N ASP A 93 -3.91 -20.24 1.54
CA ASP A 93 -4.04 -20.79 2.88
C ASP A 93 -3.29 -20.00 3.94
N SER A 94 -2.60 -18.93 3.56
CA SER A 94 -1.81 -18.15 4.50
C SER A 94 -2.58 -16.92 4.99
N GLY A 95 -2.89 -16.91 6.27
CA GLY A 95 -3.55 -15.80 6.92
C GLY A 95 -4.98 -15.59 6.49
N ALA A 96 -5.57 -14.50 6.96
CA ALA A 96 -6.93 -14.12 6.60
C ALA A 96 -6.97 -13.60 5.15
N PRO A 97 -8.02 -13.90 4.39
CA PRO A 97 -8.08 -13.54 2.97
C PRO A 97 -8.07 -12.04 2.69
N CYS A 98 -8.34 -11.22 3.68
CA CYS A 98 -8.36 -9.76 3.52
C CYS A 98 -7.18 -9.08 4.19
N GLU A 99 -6.09 -9.82 4.46
CA GLU A 99 -4.93 -9.28 5.15
C GLU A 99 -3.63 -9.54 4.39
N VAL A 100 -2.70 -8.58 4.50
CA VAL A 100 -1.35 -8.70 3.95
C VAL A 100 -0.36 -8.58 5.11
N PRO A 101 0.28 -9.68 5.52
CA PRO A 101 1.31 -9.61 6.56
C PRO A 101 2.62 -9.11 5.97
N VAL A 102 3.25 -8.15 6.67
CA VAL A 102 4.54 -7.59 6.28
C VAL A 102 5.47 -7.68 7.48
N THR A 103 6.60 -8.35 7.30
CA THR A 103 7.62 -8.42 8.35
C THR A 103 8.61 -7.29 8.12
N LEU A 104 8.82 -6.46 9.16
CA LEU A 104 9.78 -5.38 9.10
C LEU A 104 11.18 -5.89 9.39
N SER A 105 12.20 -5.10 9.07
CA SER A 105 13.60 -5.50 9.22
C SER A 105 13.99 -5.75 10.67
N ASP A 106 13.27 -5.17 11.63
CA ASP A 106 13.50 -5.39 13.06
C ASP A 106 12.75 -6.61 13.61
N GLY A 107 12.07 -7.35 12.75
CA GLY A 107 11.34 -8.56 13.12
C GLY A 107 9.88 -8.34 13.48
N ARG A 108 9.42 -7.09 13.57
CA ARG A 108 8.02 -6.82 13.87
C ARG A 108 7.13 -7.23 12.70
N LEU A 109 5.96 -7.76 13.03
CA LEU A 109 4.95 -8.11 12.04
C LEU A 109 3.89 -7.01 11.99
N VAL A 110 3.64 -6.50 10.80
CA VAL A 110 2.57 -5.55 10.54
C VAL A 110 1.55 -6.24 9.63
N VAL A 111 0.28 -6.15 9.98
CA VAL A 111 -0.79 -6.75 9.18
C VAL A 111 -1.63 -5.62 8.57
N LEU A 112 -1.66 -5.56 7.26
CA LEU A 112 -2.49 -4.60 6.53
C LEU A 112 -3.83 -5.24 6.22
N ARG A 113 -4.91 -4.59 6.61
CA ARG A 113 -6.26 -5.05 6.29
C ARG A 113 -6.69 -4.36 5.00
N VAL A 114 -6.87 -5.17 3.97
CA VAL A 114 -7.14 -4.64 2.63
C VAL A 114 -8.58 -4.86 2.16
N GLY A 115 -9.30 -5.70 2.85
CA GLY A 115 -10.70 -5.96 2.51
C GLY A 115 -10.90 -6.82 1.27
N PRO A 116 -12.16 -7.19 0.98
CA PRO A 116 -12.52 -7.97 -0.21
C PRO A 116 -12.51 -7.10 -1.47
N PRO A 117 -12.48 -7.69 -2.68
CA PRO A 117 -12.35 -9.13 -2.93
C PRO A 117 -10.92 -9.64 -2.72
N ILE A 118 -10.74 -10.94 -2.78
CA ILE A 118 -9.44 -11.57 -2.48
C ILE A 118 -8.30 -11.05 -3.38
N GLY A 119 -8.63 -10.61 -4.60
CA GLY A 119 -7.63 -10.06 -5.52
C GLY A 119 -6.92 -8.81 -4.99
N VAL A 120 -7.56 -8.05 -4.09
CA VAL A 120 -6.97 -6.85 -3.49
C VAL A 120 -5.72 -7.23 -2.70
N ARG A 121 -5.79 -8.32 -1.96
CA ARG A 121 -4.67 -8.84 -1.16
C ARG A 121 -3.44 -9.09 -2.03
N PHE A 122 -3.63 -9.79 -3.15
CA PHE A 122 -2.52 -10.10 -4.04
C PHE A 122 -2.00 -8.85 -4.75
N ALA A 123 -2.88 -7.93 -5.10
CA ALA A 123 -2.47 -6.67 -5.74
C ALA A 123 -1.60 -5.83 -4.80
N VAL A 124 -2.00 -5.70 -3.53
CA VAL A 124 -1.21 -4.96 -2.54
C VAL A 124 0.13 -5.62 -2.30
N ALA A 125 0.14 -6.96 -2.13
CA ALA A 125 1.40 -7.69 -1.92
C ALA A 125 2.33 -7.51 -3.11
N THR A 126 1.82 -7.58 -4.32
CA THR A 126 2.60 -7.37 -5.54
C THR A 126 3.21 -5.97 -5.56
N TYR A 127 2.39 -4.96 -5.29
CA TYR A 127 2.90 -3.58 -5.25
C TYR A 127 4.02 -3.44 -4.22
N LEU A 128 3.84 -4.00 -3.01
CA LEU A 128 4.84 -3.87 -1.95
C LEU A 128 6.16 -4.54 -2.33
N LEU A 129 6.11 -5.70 -2.98
CA LEU A 129 7.33 -6.36 -3.46
C LEU A 129 8.04 -5.49 -4.50
N LEU A 130 7.29 -4.91 -5.42
CA LEU A 130 7.87 -4.04 -6.43
C LEU A 130 8.43 -2.75 -5.82
N ALA A 131 7.73 -2.18 -4.85
CA ALA A 131 8.19 -0.98 -4.16
C ALA A 131 9.49 -1.24 -3.40
N TRP A 132 9.59 -2.40 -2.76
CA TRP A 132 10.80 -2.80 -2.06
C TRP A 132 11.98 -2.91 -3.03
N ASP A 133 11.76 -3.52 -4.20
CA ASP A 133 12.80 -3.62 -5.22
C ASP A 133 13.24 -2.24 -5.74
N VAL A 134 12.30 -1.34 -5.95
CA VAL A 134 12.62 0.04 -6.36
C VAL A 134 13.46 0.74 -5.29
N TRP A 135 13.04 0.62 -4.04
CA TRP A 135 13.75 1.23 -2.93
C TRP A 135 15.19 0.71 -2.81
N ARG A 136 15.37 -0.58 -3.05
CA ARG A 136 16.69 -1.21 -3.00
C ARG A 136 17.54 -0.94 -4.25
N GLY A 137 17.00 -0.25 -5.24
CA GLY A 137 17.72 0.09 -6.46
C GLY A 137 17.85 -1.06 -7.45
N ARG A 138 16.94 -2.04 -7.41
CA ARG A 138 17.00 -3.21 -8.28
C ARG A 138 16.15 -3.11 -9.55
N SER A 139 15.28 -2.14 -9.64
CA SER A 139 14.42 -2.03 -10.81
C SER A 139 14.71 -0.80 -11.63
#